data_b4de5586a2e5fa24cede36a1ef5ab161
#
_entry.id   b4de5586a2e5fa24cede36a1ef5ab161
#
_cell.length_a   1.000
_cell.length_b   1.000
_cell.length_c   1.000
_cell.angle_alpha   90.00
_cell.angle_beta   90.00
_cell.angle_gamma   90.00
#
_symmetry.space_group_name_H-M   'P 1'
#
loop_
_entity.id
_entity.type
_entity.pdbx_description
1 polymer ?
#
loop_
_entity_poly.entity_id
_entity_poly.type
_entity_poly.pdbx_seq_one_letter_code
_entity_poly.pdbx_strand_id
1 'polypeptide(L)'
;MWDPAKNAVNVRRHGIAFRDAARIFDGPTVERTDDRFEYGEVRIYAIGLVNGIEITVIYTDRDPDERHIISAWRSEPHERRYFWNHLED
;
A
#
# COMPACT_ATOMS: atom_id res chain seq x y z
N MET A 1 -11.43 0.71 2.13
CA MET A 1 -11.98 -0.10 3.23
C MET A 1 -10.87 -0.74 4.01
N TRP A 2 -11.04 -0.95 5.30
CA TRP A 2 -10.05 -1.59 6.16
C TRP A 2 -10.66 -1.96 7.52
N ASP A 3 -9.93 -2.82 8.23
CA ASP A 3 -10.26 -3.20 9.59
C ASP A 3 -9.75 -2.11 10.55
N PRO A 4 -10.62 -1.49 11.37
CA PRO A 4 -10.21 -0.44 12.31
C PRO A 4 -9.11 -0.88 13.28
N ALA A 5 -9.12 -2.14 13.71
CA ALA A 5 -8.08 -2.65 14.61
C ALA A 5 -6.72 -2.71 13.91
N LYS A 6 -6.68 -3.12 12.65
CA LYS A 6 -5.45 -3.12 11.87
C LYS A 6 -4.95 -1.72 11.61
N ASN A 7 -5.86 -0.78 11.37
CA ASN A 7 -5.50 0.63 11.21
C ASN A 7 -4.82 1.15 12.48
N ALA A 8 -5.39 0.88 13.65
CA ALA A 8 -4.81 1.32 14.91
C ALA A 8 -3.41 0.75 15.14
N VAL A 9 -3.22 -0.54 14.84
CA VAL A 9 -1.90 -1.18 14.93
C VAL A 9 -0.91 -0.52 13.96
N ASN A 10 -1.36 -0.25 12.74
CA ASN A 10 -0.51 0.37 11.72
C ASN A 10 -0.05 1.78 12.12
N VAL A 11 -0.96 2.56 12.70
CA VAL A 11 -0.62 3.90 13.20
C VAL A 11 0.45 3.82 14.28
N ARG A 12 0.29 2.88 15.23
CA ARG A 12 1.29 2.70 16.29
C ARG A 12 2.64 2.23 15.75
N ARG A 13 2.63 1.31 14.78
CA ARG A 13 3.86 0.71 14.26
C ARG A 13 4.58 1.60 13.26
N HIS A 14 3.84 2.26 12.37
CA HIS A 14 4.39 2.99 11.22
C HIS A 14 4.07 4.48 11.21
N GLY A 15 3.19 4.94 12.08
CA GLY A 15 2.80 6.35 12.14
C GLY A 15 1.90 6.80 11.00
N ILE A 16 1.28 5.88 10.27
CA ILE A 16 0.46 6.20 9.10
C ILE A 16 -0.92 5.57 9.25
N ALA A 17 -1.96 6.40 9.13
CA ALA A 17 -3.33 5.93 9.08
C ALA A 17 -3.67 5.44 7.67
N PHE A 18 -4.51 4.42 7.57
CA PHE A 18 -4.89 3.86 6.28
C PHE A 18 -5.59 4.87 5.37
N ARG A 19 -6.40 5.77 5.94
CA ARG A 19 -7.06 6.80 5.14
C ARG A 19 -6.05 7.74 4.45
N ASP A 20 -4.92 8.00 5.10
CA ASP A 20 -3.87 8.82 4.50
C ASP A 20 -3.10 8.03 3.45
N ALA A 21 -2.78 6.77 3.75
CA ALA A 21 -2.09 5.88 2.82
C ALA A 21 -2.91 5.62 1.55
N ALA A 22 -4.23 5.53 1.69
CA ALA A 22 -5.13 5.31 0.55
C ALA A 22 -5.03 6.41 -0.50
N ARG A 23 -4.49 7.56 -0.14
CA ARG A 23 -4.31 8.68 -1.08
C ARG A 23 -3.30 8.40 -2.18
N ILE A 24 -2.49 7.34 -2.06
CA ILE A 24 -1.61 6.95 -3.18
C ILE A 24 -2.44 6.64 -4.43
N PHE A 25 -3.67 6.16 -4.26
CA PHE A 25 -4.52 5.77 -5.39
C PHE A 25 -5.14 6.97 -6.12
N ASP A 26 -4.96 8.18 -5.61
CA ASP A 26 -5.38 9.40 -6.30
C ASP A 26 -4.42 9.78 -7.43
N GLY A 27 -3.25 9.19 -7.47
CA GLY A 27 -2.23 9.43 -8.49
C GLY A 27 -1.66 8.11 -9.02
N PRO A 28 -0.58 8.17 -9.78
CA PRO A 28 0.02 6.96 -10.34
C PRO A 28 0.63 6.08 -9.26
N THR A 29 0.48 4.77 -9.42
CA THR A 29 1.09 3.78 -8.55
C THR A 29 1.89 2.78 -9.36
N VAL A 30 2.89 2.16 -8.72
CA VAL A 30 3.61 1.01 -9.26
C VAL A 30 3.20 -0.18 -8.39
N GLU A 31 2.68 -1.23 -9.02
CA GLU A 31 2.07 -2.34 -8.29
C GLU A 31 2.61 -3.68 -8.77
N ARG A 32 2.66 -4.62 -7.83
CA ARG A 32 2.97 -6.02 -8.15
C ARG A 32 2.28 -6.92 -7.13
N THR A 33 2.15 -8.20 -7.46
CA THR A 33 1.60 -9.18 -6.53
C THR A 33 2.58 -9.36 -5.36
N ASP A 34 2.04 -9.36 -4.14
CA ASP A 34 2.81 -9.65 -2.95
C ASP A 34 2.79 -11.16 -2.72
N ASP A 35 3.87 -11.83 -3.10
CA ASP A 35 3.99 -13.28 -3.03
C ASP A 35 4.98 -13.76 -1.94
N ARG A 36 5.29 -12.86 -0.98
CA ARG A 36 6.25 -13.18 0.10
C ARG A 36 5.78 -14.36 0.96
N PHE A 37 4.47 -14.54 1.08
CA PHE A 37 3.85 -15.61 1.87
C PHE A 37 2.62 -16.13 1.16
N GLU A 38 2.15 -17.32 1.57
CA GLU A 38 0.86 -17.81 1.14
C GLU A 38 -0.21 -17.27 2.08
N TYR A 39 -0.99 -16.31 1.59
CA TYR A 39 -1.99 -15.62 2.39
C TYR A 39 -3.39 -16.22 2.28
N GLY A 40 -3.60 -17.16 1.34
CA GLY A 40 -4.92 -17.65 1.01
C GLY A 40 -5.76 -16.67 0.21
N GLU A 41 -5.19 -15.56 -0.20
CA GLU A 41 -5.81 -14.52 -1.02
C GLU A 41 -4.72 -13.80 -1.81
N VAL A 42 -5.11 -13.16 -2.91
CA VAL A 42 -4.16 -12.35 -3.69
C VAL A 42 -3.98 -11.01 -2.99
N ARG A 43 -2.76 -10.69 -2.62
CA ARG A 43 -2.39 -9.39 -2.06
C ARG A 43 -1.55 -8.62 -3.05
N ILE A 44 -1.79 -7.31 -3.13
CA ILE A 44 -1.07 -6.41 -4.03
C ILE A 44 -0.19 -5.49 -3.20
N TYR A 45 1.03 -5.34 -3.70
CA TYR A 45 2.06 -4.46 -3.15
C TYR A 45 2.08 -3.24 -4.06
N ALA A 46 1.68 -2.08 -3.51
CA ALA A 46 1.55 -0.85 -4.29
C ALA A 46 2.40 0.26 -3.67
N ILE A 47 3.08 1.03 -4.51
CA ILE A 47 3.83 2.20 -4.08
C ILE A 47 3.30 3.40 -4.83
N GLY A 48 3.06 4.49 -4.12
CA GLY A 48 2.61 5.74 -4.70
C GLY A 48 3.03 6.92 -3.83
N LEU A 49 2.48 8.10 -4.14
CA LEU A 49 2.87 9.33 -3.47
C LEU A 49 1.71 9.92 -2.68
N VAL A 50 1.99 10.37 -1.46
CA VAL A 50 1.08 11.20 -0.66
C VAL A 50 1.87 12.45 -0.29
N ASN A 51 1.44 13.61 -0.78
CA ASN A 51 2.15 14.88 -0.56
C ASN A 51 3.64 14.79 -0.92
N GLY A 52 3.94 14.11 -2.03
CA GLY A 52 5.32 13.97 -2.51
C GLY A 52 6.17 12.94 -1.77
N ILE A 53 5.58 12.20 -0.82
CA ILE A 53 6.29 11.18 -0.03
C ILE A 53 5.88 9.81 -0.53
N GLU A 54 6.86 8.95 -0.80
CA GLU A 54 6.61 7.58 -1.25
C GLU A 54 6.02 6.76 -0.09
N ILE A 55 4.87 6.16 -0.33
CA ILE A 55 4.17 5.30 0.64
C ILE A 55 3.93 3.95 -0.02
N THR A 56 4.19 2.88 0.73
CA THR A 56 3.91 1.51 0.32
C THR A 56 2.64 1.02 1.01
N VAL A 57 1.75 0.42 0.23
CA VAL A 57 0.46 -0.10 0.72
C VAL A 57 0.33 -1.55 0.27
N ILE A 58 -0.09 -2.41 1.20
CA ILE A 58 -0.51 -3.78 0.89
C ILE A 58 -2.03 -3.80 0.94
N TYR A 59 -2.65 -4.28 -0.12
CA TYR A 59 -4.11 -4.39 -0.16
C TYR A 59 -4.55 -5.67 -0.86
N THR A 60 -5.82 -6.00 -0.69
CA THR A 60 -6.49 -7.07 -1.43
C THR A 60 -7.83 -6.55 -1.91
N ASP A 61 -8.25 -6.99 -3.10
CA ASP A 61 -9.58 -6.68 -3.63
C ASP A 61 -10.48 -7.87 -3.29
N ARG A 62 -11.41 -7.68 -2.36
CA ARG A 62 -12.35 -8.72 -1.92
C ARG A 62 -13.58 -8.80 -2.78
N ASP A 63 -13.99 -7.65 -3.31
CA ASP A 63 -15.10 -7.50 -4.24
C ASP A 63 -14.66 -6.58 -5.37
N PRO A 64 -15.33 -6.59 -6.53
CA PRO A 64 -14.90 -5.76 -7.66
C PRO A 64 -14.71 -4.29 -7.33
N ASP A 65 -15.47 -3.78 -6.36
CA ASP A 65 -15.44 -2.37 -6.01
C ASP A 65 -14.87 -2.10 -4.61
N GLU A 66 -14.36 -3.13 -3.92
CA GLU A 66 -13.89 -2.97 -2.54
C GLU A 66 -12.41 -3.31 -2.40
N ARG A 67 -11.59 -2.26 -2.31
CA ARG A 67 -10.18 -2.39 -2.01
C ARG A 67 -9.98 -2.38 -0.50
N HIS A 68 -9.39 -3.45 0.01
CA HIS A 68 -9.23 -3.64 1.45
C HIS A 68 -7.76 -3.49 1.82
N ILE A 69 -7.42 -2.39 2.52
CA ILE A 69 -6.04 -2.10 2.92
C ILE A 69 -5.67 -2.96 4.13
N ILE A 70 -4.51 -3.59 4.06
CA ILE A 70 -4.01 -4.51 5.07
C ILE A 70 -2.87 -3.90 5.87
N SER A 71 -1.97 -3.16 5.20
CA SER A 71 -0.80 -2.56 5.84
C SER A 71 -0.31 -1.38 5.01
N ALA A 72 0.40 -0.43 5.65
CA ALA A 72 0.96 0.71 4.96
C ALA A 72 2.15 1.26 5.74
N TRP A 73 3.18 1.73 5.02
CA TRP A 73 4.36 2.33 5.64
C TRP A 73 5.04 3.29 4.67
N ARG A 74 5.89 4.17 5.20
CA ARG A 74 6.74 4.99 4.34
C ARG A 74 7.70 4.06 3.62
N SER A 75 7.82 4.24 2.31
CA SER A 75 8.64 3.35 1.49
C SER A 75 10.08 3.34 1.95
N GLU A 76 10.67 2.14 1.96
CA GLU A 76 12.09 1.97 2.25
C GLU A 76 12.93 2.33 1.01
N PRO A 77 14.24 2.54 1.15
CA PRO A 77 15.07 2.97 0.01
C PRO A 77 14.94 2.08 -1.23
N HIS A 78 14.91 0.76 -1.08
CA HIS A 78 14.77 -0.15 -2.22
C HIS A 78 13.39 -0.02 -2.88
N GLU A 79 12.35 0.29 -2.08
CA GLU A 79 10.99 0.50 -2.59
C GLU A 79 10.90 1.79 -3.37
N ARG A 80 11.51 2.86 -2.87
CA ARG A 80 11.55 4.14 -3.58
C ARG A 80 12.26 4.01 -4.92
N ARG A 81 13.39 3.27 -4.96
CA ARG A 81 14.10 3.02 -6.21
C ARG A 81 13.22 2.25 -7.19
N TYR A 82 12.54 1.23 -6.72
CA TYR A 82 11.64 0.43 -7.54
C TYR A 82 10.53 1.31 -8.13
N PHE A 83 9.91 2.15 -7.31
CA PHE A 83 8.84 3.04 -7.74
C PHE A 83 9.30 3.96 -8.88
N TRP A 84 10.39 4.67 -8.65
CA TRP A 84 10.86 5.66 -9.65
C TRP A 84 11.41 5.00 -10.91
N ASN A 85 11.95 3.78 -10.80
CA ASN A 85 12.45 3.05 -11.97
C ASN A 85 11.33 2.48 -12.84
N HIS A 86 10.15 2.26 -12.29
CA HIS A 86 9.05 1.58 -12.98
C HIS A 86 7.83 2.47 -13.21
N LEU A 87 7.88 3.74 -12.80
CA LEU A 87 6.71 4.61 -12.82
C LEU A 87 6.12 4.82 -14.22
N GLU A 88 6.93 4.74 -15.26
CA GLU A 88 6.50 4.98 -16.63
C GLU A 88 6.47 3.71 -17.49
N ASP A 89 6.62 2.58 -16.86
CA ASP A 89 6.59 1.30 -17.58
C ASP A 89 5.18 0.92 -18.03
#